data_c184dd477b7a6d28d1928697f7635097
#
_entry.id   c184dd477b7a6d28d1928697f7635097
#
_cell.length_a   1.000
_cell.length_b   1.000
_cell.length_c   1.000
_cell.angle_alpha   90.00
_cell.angle_beta   90.00
_cell.angle_gamma   90.00
#
_symmetry.space_group_name_H-M   'P 1'
#
loop_
_entity.id
_entity.type
_entity.pdbx_description
1 polymer ?
#
loop_
_entity_poly.entity_id
_entity_poly.type
_entity_poly.pdbx_seq_one_letter_code
_entity_poly.pdbx_strand_id
1 'polypeptide(L)'
;MPADQLRYQVADLSLADFGRKEIQLAEHEMPGLMAVRAEYAPSQPLRGAKITGSLHMTVQTAVLIETLVALGAEVRWASCNIFSTQDEAAAAVVVGPHGTPANPSGVPSGPTAAAAAA
;
A
#
# COMPACT_ATOMS: atom_id res chain seq x y z
N MET A 1 10.19 -7.21 17.05
CA MET A 1 10.11 -5.74 17.03
C MET A 1 9.14 -5.28 18.10
N PRO A 2 9.53 -4.37 18.97
CA PRO A 2 8.60 -3.85 19.98
C PRO A 2 7.39 -3.19 19.34
N ALA A 3 6.25 -3.23 20.04
CA ALA A 3 5.00 -2.70 19.50
C ALA A 3 5.07 -1.20 19.17
N ASP A 4 5.85 -0.43 19.95
CA ASP A 4 6.04 1.00 19.75
C ASP A 4 6.88 1.33 18.52
N GLN A 5 7.52 0.32 17.92
CA GLN A 5 8.30 0.48 16.69
C GLN A 5 7.57 -0.01 15.45
N LEU A 6 6.31 -0.39 15.58
CA LEU A 6 5.52 -0.77 14.42
C LEU A 6 5.37 0.41 13.46
N ARG A 7 5.58 0.14 12.17
CA ARG A 7 5.58 1.16 11.11
C ARG A 7 4.23 1.27 10.42
N TYR A 8 3.19 0.73 11.03
CA TYR A 8 1.84 0.74 10.47
C TYR A 8 0.80 0.79 11.57
N GLN A 9 -0.39 1.27 11.22
CA GLN A 9 -1.59 1.17 12.06
C GLN A 9 -2.75 0.79 11.15
N VAL A 10 -3.17 -0.46 11.23
CA VAL A 10 -4.31 -0.97 10.49
C VAL A 10 -5.22 -1.74 11.44
N ALA A 11 -6.51 -1.78 11.11
CA ALA A 11 -7.51 -2.37 11.99
C ALA A 11 -7.28 -3.87 12.21
N ASP A 12 -6.99 -4.61 11.14
CA ASP A 12 -6.85 -6.07 11.22
C ASP A 12 -6.03 -6.61 10.05
N LEU A 13 -4.81 -7.05 10.33
CA LEU A 13 -3.94 -7.62 9.30
C LEU A 13 -4.47 -8.94 8.72
N SER A 14 -5.38 -9.62 9.43
CA SER A 14 -5.96 -10.86 8.91
C SER A 14 -6.85 -10.65 7.68
N LEU A 15 -7.23 -9.39 7.41
CA LEU A 15 -8.01 -9.05 6.23
C LEU A 15 -7.16 -8.94 4.95
N ALA A 16 -5.84 -9.11 5.06
CA ALA A 16 -4.94 -8.88 3.93
C ALA A 16 -5.22 -9.81 2.74
N ASP A 17 -5.54 -11.07 2.97
CA ASP A 17 -5.81 -12.01 1.87
C ASP A 17 -7.04 -11.58 1.07
N PHE A 18 -8.10 -11.17 1.76
CA PHE A 18 -9.29 -10.65 1.11
C PHE A 18 -8.98 -9.36 0.33
N GLY A 19 -8.26 -8.44 0.97
CA GLY A 19 -7.85 -7.20 0.33
C GLY A 19 -6.98 -7.44 -0.90
N ARG A 20 -6.08 -8.42 -0.84
CA ARG A 20 -5.23 -8.77 -1.98
C ARG A 20 -6.07 -9.22 -3.18
N LYS A 21 -7.11 -10.00 -2.95
CA LYS A 21 -8.01 -10.43 -4.03
C LYS A 21 -8.73 -9.25 -4.64
N GLU A 22 -9.20 -8.31 -3.82
CA GLU A 22 -9.86 -7.11 -4.33
C GLU A 22 -8.90 -6.23 -5.11
N ILE A 23 -7.65 -6.11 -4.67
CA ILE A 23 -6.63 -5.35 -5.40
C ILE A 23 -6.38 -5.99 -6.77
N GLN A 24 -6.29 -7.30 -6.84
CA GLN A 24 -6.11 -8.00 -8.11
C GLN A 24 -7.26 -7.74 -9.07
N LEU A 25 -8.50 -7.70 -8.57
CA LEU A 25 -9.65 -7.33 -9.39
C LEU A 25 -9.59 -5.88 -9.87
N ALA A 26 -9.21 -4.98 -8.98
CA ALA A 26 -9.07 -3.55 -9.32
C ALA A 26 -7.99 -3.34 -10.38
N GLU A 27 -6.91 -4.11 -10.36
CA GLU A 27 -5.87 -4.03 -11.39
C GLU A 27 -6.43 -4.27 -12.79
N HIS A 28 -7.37 -5.19 -12.92
CA HIS A 28 -8.01 -5.46 -14.21
C HIS A 28 -8.86 -4.28 -14.71
N GLU A 29 -9.32 -3.44 -13.80
CA GLU A 29 -10.13 -2.26 -14.11
C GLU A 29 -9.28 -1.00 -14.33
N MET A 30 -7.96 -1.11 -14.19
CA MET A 30 -7.03 0.01 -14.29
C MET A 30 -5.93 -0.30 -15.33
N PRO A 31 -6.30 -0.57 -16.58
CA PRO A 31 -5.33 -1.04 -17.58
C PRO A 31 -4.25 -0.01 -17.91
N GLY A 32 -4.57 1.28 -17.86
CA GLY A 32 -3.58 2.33 -18.11
C GLY A 32 -2.48 2.33 -17.07
N LEU A 33 -2.85 2.24 -15.79
CA LEU A 33 -1.88 2.20 -14.70
C LEU A 33 -1.07 0.91 -14.75
N MET A 34 -1.70 -0.22 -15.07
CA MET A 34 -0.99 -1.49 -15.20
C MET A 34 -0.01 -1.47 -16.36
N ALA A 35 -0.34 -0.81 -17.46
CA ALA A 35 0.57 -0.65 -18.58
C ALA A 35 1.81 0.16 -18.19
N VAL A 36 1.63 1.24 -17.43
CA VAL A 36 2.74 2.04 -16.89
C VAL A 36 3.62 1.18 -15.99
N ARG A 37 3.01 0.41 -15.09
CA ARG A 37 3.76 -0.48 -14.20
C ARG A 37 4.61 -1.47 -15.01
N ALA A 38 4.01 -2.13 -16.00
CA ALA A 38 4.71 -3.12 -16.81
C ALA A 38 5.85 -2.50 -17.60
N GLU A 39 5.65 -1.32 -18.17
CA GLU A 39 6.65 -0.66 -19.00
C GLU A 39 7.84 -0.16 -18.19
N TYR A 40 7.59 0.44 -17.04
CA TYR A 40 8.63 1.15 -16.29
C TYR A 40 9.20 0.38 -15.10
N ALA A 41 8.56 -0.70 -14.64
CA ALA A 41 9.09 -1.46 -13.50
C ALA A 41 10.52 -1.95 -13.71
N PRO A 42 10.91 -2.48 -14.90
CA PRO A 42 12.29 -2.93 -15.08
C PRO A 42 13.34 -1.82 -14.96
N SER A 43 13.02 -0.59 -15.38
CA SER A 43 13.98 0.51 -15.35
C SER A 43 14.01 1.24 -14.00
N GLN A 44 13.04 1.01 -13.11
CA GLN A 44 12.98 1.60 -11.78
C GLN A 44 13.13 3.14 -11.80
N PRO A 45 12.28 3.86 -12.54
CA PRO A 45 12.47 5.31 -12.72
C PRO A 45 12.30 6.10 -11.43
N LEU A 46 11.63 5.55 -10.41
CA LEU A 46 11.42 6.21 -9.13
C LEU A 46 12.41 5.75 -8.06
N ARG A 47 13.47 5.04 -8.43
CA ARG A 47 14.50 4.62 -7.47
C ARG A 47 15.06 5.85 -6.76
N GLY A 48 15.09 5.78 -5.42
CA GLY A 48 15.55 6.89 -4.58
C GLY A 48 14.48 7.90 -4.23
N ALA A 49 13.31 7.85 -4.87
CA ALA A 49 12.21 8.73 -4.50
C ALA A 49 11.57 8.27 -3.19
N LYS A 50 11.35 9.21 -2.28
CA LYS A 50 10.63 8.97 -1.02
C LYS A 50 9.30 9.70 -1.10
N ILE A 51 8.22 8.95 -1.09
CA ILE A 51 6.87 9.49 -1.29
C ILE A 51 6.05 9.26 -0.04
N THR A 52 5.49 10.32 0.51
CA THR A 52 4.48 10.24 1.56
C THR A 52 3.17 10.74 0.97
N GLY A 53 2.15 9.91 1.00
CA GLY A 53 0.85 10.25 0.46
C GLY A 53 -0.23 10.25 1.52
N SER A 54 -1.28 11.02 1.24
CA SER A 54 -2.48 11.04 2.08
C SER A 54 -3.69 11.10 1.16
N LEU A 55 -4.42 10.00 1.11
CA LEU A 55 -5.61 9.85 0.26
C LEU A 55 -6.44 8.72 0.84
N HIS A 56 -7.72 8.65 0.45
CA HIS A 56 -8.61 7.58 0.88
C HIS A 56 -8.00 6.22 0.59
N MET A 57 -7.90 5.37 1.63
CA MET A 57 -7.32 4.03 1.50
C MET A 57 -8.40 3.09 0.96
N THR A 58 -8.51 3.05 -0.35
CA THR A 58 -9.39 2.15 -1.08
C THR A 58 -8.55 1.14 -1.87
N VAL A 59 -9.20 0.12 -2.44
CA VAL A 59 -8.47 -0.85 -3.27
C VAL A 59 -7.83 -0.17 -4.50
N GLN A 60 -8.47 0.86 -5.06
CA GLN A 60 -7.90 1.60 -6.20
C GLN A 60 -6.63 2.37 -5.76
N THR A 61 -6.67 3.01 -4.61
CA THR A 61 -5.50 3.68 -4.04
C THR A 61 -4.38 2.67 -3.77
N ALA A 62 -4.72 1.47 -3.31
CA ALA A 62 -3.76 0.40 -3.10
C ALA A 62 -3.04 0.03 -4.41
N VAL A 63 -3.76 -0.03 -5.52
CA VAL A 63 -3.14 -0.29 -6.83
C VAL A 63 -2.14 0.81 -7.19
N LEU A 64 -2.49 2.07 -6.95
CA LEU A 64 -1.58 3.21 -7.17
C LEU A 64 -0.32 3.07 -6.30
N ILE A 65 -0.49 2.82 -5.01
CA ILE A 65 0.63 2.69 -4.07
C ILE A 65 1.57 1.59 -4.53
N GLU A 66 1.04 0.43 -4.87
CA GLU A 66 1.86 -0.71 -5.28
C GLU A 66 2.51 -0.48 -6.64
N THR A 67 1.91 0.33 -7.50
CA THR A 67 2.55 0.76 -8.74
C THR A 67 3.77 1.65 -8.45
N LEU A 68 3.64 2.62 -7.54
CA LEU A 68 4.76 3.47 -7.15
C LEU A 68 5.92 2.63 -6.60
N VAL A 69 5.61 1.65 -5.75
CA VAL A 69 6.62 0.74 -5.21
C VAL A 69 7.26 -0.10 -6.31
N ALA A 70 6.48 -0.61 -7.25
CA ALA A 70 6.99 -1.39 -8.37
C ALA A 70 7.95 -0.57 -9.25
N LEU A 71 7.75 0.74 -9.32
CA LEU A 71 8.62 1.66 -10.07
C LEU A 71 9.88 2.06 -9.28
N GLY A 72 10.02 1.62 -8.05
CA GLY A 72 11.22 1.83 -7.24
C GLY A 72 11.07 2.79 -6.09
N ALA A 73 9.93 3.45 -5.90
CA ALA A 73 9.74 4.43 -4.84
C ALA A 73 9.67 3.78 -3.46
N GLU A 74 10.16 4.49 -2.46
CA GLU A 74 9.92 4.19 -1.05
C GLU A 74 8.69 4.99 -0.63
N VAL A 75 7.59 4.30 -0.30
CA VAL A 75 6.28 4.92 -0.11
C VAL A 75 5.80 4.72 1.32
N ARG A 76 5.20 5.76 1.89
CA ARG A 76 4.44 5.73 3.13
C ARG A 76 3.10 6.39 2.90
N TRP A 77 2.06 5.88 3.51
CA TRP A 77 0.71 6.33 3.20
C TRP A 77 -0.14 6.48 4.46
N ALA A 78 -1.08 7.43 4.41
CA ALA A 78 -2.09 7.61 5.44
C ALA A 78 -3.44 7.84 4.77
N SER A 79 -4.49 7.25 5.31
CA SER A 79 -5.84 7.57 4.88
C SER A 79 -6.22 8.97 5.38
N CYS A 80 -6.96 9.71 4.57
CA CYS A 80 -7.40 11.04 4.95
C CYS A 80 -8.75 11.04 5.69
N ASN A 81 -9.45 9.90 5.76
CA ASN A 81 -10.74 9.79 6.43
C ASN A 81 -10.99 8.33 6.83
N ILE A 82 -11.24 8.11 8.14
CA ILE A 82 -11.50 6.77 8.65
C ILE A 82 -12.79 6.15 8.08
N PHE A 83 -13.77 6.97 7.70
CA PHE A 83 -15.03 6.48 7.15
C PHE A 83 -14.92 6.04 5.70
N SER A 84 -13.88 6.45 4.99
CA SER A 84 -13.63 6.05 3.61
C SER A 84 -12.56 4.96 3.50
N THR A 85 -11.95 4.55 4.60
CA THR A 85 -10.90 3.54 4.61
C THR A 85 -11.51 2.16 4.43
N GLN A 86 -11.00 1.40 3.46
CA GLN A 86 -11.27 -0.02 3.33
C GLN A 86 -10.19 -0.76 4.12
N ASP A 87 -10.57 -1.33 5.27
CA ASP A 87 -9.62 -1.96 6.17
C ASP A 87 -8.86 -3.12 5.51
N GLU A 88 -9.52 -3.86 4.63
CA GLU A 88 -8.89 -4.93 3.87
C GLU A 88 -7.82 -4.41 2.91
N ALA A 89 -8.05 -3.23 2.30
CA ALA A 89 -7.04 -2.61 1.44
C ALA A 89 -5.83 -2.16 2.25
N ALA A 90 -6.06 -1.53 3.40
CA ALA A 90 -5.00 -1.11 4.30
C ALA A 90 -4.15 -2.31 4.76
N ALA A 91 -4.81 -3.40 5.15
CA ALA A 91 -4.12 -4.61 5.56
C ALA A 91 -3.29 -5.21 4.43
N ALA A 92 -3.84 -5.27 3.23
CA ALA A 92 -3.14 -5.84 2.08
C ALA A 92 -1.90 -5.02 1.69
N VAL A 93 -2.01 -3.69 1.74
CA VAL A 93 -0.88 -2.80 1.42
C VAL A 93 0.25 -2.97 2.43
N VAL A 94 -0.06 -3.06 3.72
CA VAL A 94 0.95 -3.23 4.78
C VAL A 94 1.60 -4.60 4.69
N VAL A 95 0.82 -5.67 4.49
CA VAL A 95 1.38 -7.01 4.32
C VAL A 95 2.21 -7.11 3.04
N GLY A 96 1.76 -6.48 1.96
CA GLY A 96 2.44 -6.48 0.67
C GLY A 96 2.20 -7.76 -0.13
N PRO A 97 2.59 -7.76 -1.42
CA PRO A 97 2.39 -8.92 -2.29
C PRO A 97 3.14 -10.18 -1.84
N HIS A 98 4.24 -9.99 -1.09
CA HIS A 98 5.15 -11.07 -0.72
C HIS A 98 5.26 -11.30 0.78
N GLY A 99 4.56 -10.50 1.60
CA GLY A 99 4.60 -10.61 3.05
C GLY A 99 3.49 -11.51 3.61
N THR A 100 3.49 -11.63 4.93
CA THR A 100 2.44 -12.32 5.69
C THR A 100 1.99 -11.43 6.83
N PRO A 101 0.81 -11.67 7.44
CA PRO A 101 0.39 -10.88 8.60
C PRO A 101 1.40 -10.93 9.76
N ALA A 102 2.10 -12.05 9.93
CA ALA A 102 3.13 -12.17 10.97
C ALA A 102 4.43 -11.48 10.58
N ASN A 103 4.69 -11.30 9.28
CA ASN A 103 5.93 -10.71 8.79
C ASN A 103 5.61 -9.79 7.59
N PRO A 104 4.98 -8.63 7.84
CA PRO A 104 4.61 -7.71 6.78
C PRO A 104 5.84 -7.13 6.06
N SER A 105 5.76 -7.04 4.75
CA SER A 105 6.84 -6.49 3.92
C SER A 105 6.37 -5.39 2.98
N GLY A 106 5.14 -4.91 3.16
CA GLY A 106 4.56 -3.90 2.29
C GLY A 106 4.84 -2.46 2.74
N VAL A 107 3.92 -1.58 2.41
CA VAL A 107 4.05 -0.14 2.63
C VAL A 107 3.56 0.25 4.02
N PRO A 108 4.33 1.02 4.81
CA PRO A 108 3.83 1.56 6.08
C PRO A 108 2.61 2.45 5.84
N SER A 109 1.56 2.21 6.60
CA SER A 109 0.30 2.92 6.46
C SER A 109 -0.32 3.15 7.84
N GLY A 110 -1.07 4.24 7.97
CA GLY A 110 -1.74 4.56 9.22
C GLY A 110 -2.83 5.61 9.03
N PRO A 111 -3.52 5.96 10.13
CA PRO A 111 -4.64 6.90 10.07
C PRO A 111 -4.21 8.35 9.84
N THR A 112 -2.94 8.68 10.09
CA THR A 112 -2.41 10.02 9.86
C THR A 112 -1.07 9.95 9.15
N ALA A 113 -0.67 11.05 8.53
CA ALA A 113 0.63 11.13 7.88
C ALA A 113 1.78 10.93 8.89
N ALA A 114 1.61 11.39 10.13
CA ALA A 114 2.61 11.18 11.18
C ALA A 114 2.77 9.69 11.51
N ALA A 115 1.67 8.95 11.63
CA ALA A 115 1.71 7.51 11.88
C ALA A 115 2.35 6.76 10.69
N ALA A 116 2.03 7.16 9.46
CA ALA A 116 2.63 6.56 8.26
C ALA A 116 4.12 6.86 8.16
N ALA A 117 4.55 8.03 8.64
CA ALA A 117 5.96 8.44 8.59
C ALA A 117 6.81 7.78 9.68
N ALA A 118 6.17 7.33 10.74
CA ALA A 118 6.88 6.67 11.83
C ALA A 118 7.34 5.28 11.41
#